data_6aadbdba9def3c9793325db9964524c3
#
_entry.id   6aadbdba9def3c9793325db9964524c3
#
_cell.length_a   1.000
_cell.length_b   1.000
_cell.length_c   1.000
_cell.angle_alpha   90.00
_cell.angle_beta   90.00
_cell.angle_gamma   90.00
#
_symmetry.space_group_name_H-M   'P 1'
#
loop_
_entity.id
_entity.type
_entity.pdbx_description
1 polymer ?
#
loop_
_entity_poly.entity_id
_entity_poly.type
_entity_poly.pdbx_seq_one_letter_code
_entity_poly.pdbx_strand_id
1 'polypeptide(L)'
;MLLWTDDGGARDGTISLVGPDLCEEGADALPFAQVLVVAGRFENEYDSYRDISDAVYDTKLQGLSVRTMPSKQVLWCRMSRDAAAGGLSVAHLGAALIASLKEVPGVTAAEALFVTSSGEDVVRLAGAAAGARRLVDAMMKMYQESNFDCETCEYQDVCDTVMDLKEIRRKLTGDKAVEG
;
A
#
# COMPACT_ATOMS: atom_id res chain seq x y z
N MET A 1 1.65 2.36 -1.70
CA MET A 1 0.58 1.48 -2.19
C MET A 1 0.59 0.22 -1.36
N LEU A 2 -0.56 -0.24 -0.92
CA LEU A 2 -0.74 -1.51 -0.24
C LEU A 2 -1.45 -2.47 -1.21
N LEU A 3 -0.92 -3.67 -1.33
CA LEU A 3 -1.53 -4.77 -2.08
C LEU A 3 -1.67 -5.95 -1.14
N TRP A 4 -2.81 -6.60 -1.12
CA TRP A 4 -2.92 -7.88 -0.43
C TRP A 4 -3.33 -8.99 -1.38
N THR A 5 -2.98 -10.19 -1.01
CA THR A 5 -3.19 -11.39 -1.80
C THR A 5 -3.52 -12.55 -0.88
N ASP A 6 -4.12 -13.57 -1.43
CA ASP A 6 -4.29 -14.85 -0.75
C ASP A 6 -2.94 -15.51 -0.44
N ASP A 7 -2.94 -16.54 0.38
CA ASP A 7 -1.73 -17.27 0.75
C ASP A 7 -0.86 -17.62 -0.47
N GLY A 8 0.42 -17.23 -0.41
CA GLY A 8 1.44 -17.56 -1.41
C GLY A 8 1.78 -16.43 -2.42
N GLY A 9 1.07 -15.30 -2.38
CA GLY A 9 1.33 -14.19 -3.30
C GLY A 9 2.46 -13.23 -2.91
N ALA A 10 2.88 -13.22 -1.64
CA ALA A 10 3.96 -12.38 -1.13
C ALA A 10 5.20 -13.21 -0.78
N ARG A 11 6.38 -12.67 -1.06
CA ARG A 11 7.66 -13.25 -0.66
C ARG A 11 8.02 -12.75 0.74
N ASP A 12 7.71 -13.53 1.75
CA ASP A 12 7.86 -13.13 3.16
C ASP A 12 9.26 -12.62 3.49
N GLY A 13 9.34 -11.49 4.17
CA GLY A 13 10.58 -10.86 4.61
C GLY A 13 11.40 -10.23 3.48
N THR A 14 10.92 -10.27 2.23
CA THR A 14 11.69 -9.74 1.09
C THR A 14 11.59 -8.21 1.04
N ILE A 15 12.75 -7.57 0.90
CA ILE A 15 12.87 -6.13 0.67
C ILE A 15 13.57 -5.93 -0.66
N SER A 16 12.90 -5.23 -1.58
CA SER A 16 13.44 -4.92 -2.90
C SER A 16 13.60 -3.41 -3.07
N LEU A 17 14.70 -2.99 -3.68
CA LEU A 17 15.00 -1.60 -3.97
C LEU A 17 15.28 -1.46 -5.47
N VAL A 18 14.59 -0.53 -6.12
CA VAL A 18 14.81 -0.13 -7.51
C VAL A 18 15.31 1.31 -7.53
N GLY A 19 16.58 1.48 -7.77
CA GLY A 19 17.30 2.75 -7.72
C GLY A 19 18.31 2.82 -6.57
N PRO A 20 18.95 3.99 -6.36
CA PRO A 20 19.94 4.16 -5.31
C PRO A 20 19.30 4.10 -3.92
N ASP A 21 20.07 3.68 -2.91
CA ASP A 21 19.62 3.78 -1.52
C ASP A 21 19.67 5.26 -1.07
N LEU A 22 18.78 5.61 -0.15
CA LEU A 22 18.63 6.98 0.35
C LEU A 22 19.90 7.56 0.98
N CYS A 23 20.77 6.69 1.52
CA CYS A 23 22.05 7.11 2.12
C CYS A 23 23.15 7.37 1.10
N GLU A 24 23.02 6.89 -0.15
CA GLU A 24 24.07 7.03 -1.17
C GLU A 24 24.06 8.42 -1.82
N GLU A 25 22.94 9.10 -1.87
CA GLU A 25 22.80 10.37 -2.58
C GLU A 25 23.04 11.62 -1.72
N GLY A 26 23.17 11.48 -0.41
CA GLY A 26 23.40 12.62 0.50
C GLY A 26 22.30 13.69 0.47
N ALA A 27 21.15 13.39 -0.08
CA ALA A 27 20.06 14.34 -0.25
C ALA A 27 19.28 14.50 1.07
N ASP A 28 19.00 15.75 1.40
CA ASP A 28 18.20 16.09 2.59
C ASP A 28 16.75 15.58 2.52
N ALA A 29 16.24 15.35 1.31
CA ALA A 29 14.90 14.78 1.08
C ALA A 29 14.82 14.14 -0.31
N LEU A 30 14.38 12.89 -0.36
CA LEU A 30 14.20 12.13 -1.61
C LEU A 30 12.75 11.69 -1.76
N PRO A 31 12.14 11.90 -2.94
CA PRO A 31 10.87 11.27 -3.27
C PRO A 31 11.10 9.78 -3.52
N PHE A 32 10.17 8.96 -3.07
CA PHE A 32 10.19 7.53 -3.36
C PHE A 32 8.77 6.96 -3.43
N ALA A 33 8.61 5.86 -4.12
CA ALA A 33 7.40 5.06 -4.09
C ALA A 33 7.63 3.84 -3.19
N GLN A 34 6.61 3.49 -2.42
CA GLN A 34 6.58 2.32 -1.55
C GLN A 34 5.41 1.44 -1.95
N VAL A 35 5.70 0.18 -2.19
CA VAL A 35 4.69 -0.86 -2.39
C VAL A 35 4.88 -1.90 -1.31
N LEU A 36 3.82 -2.16 -0.56
CA LEU A 36 3.77 -3.23 0.43
C LEU A 36 2.83 -4.31 -0.09
N VAL A 37 3.29 -5.54 -0.11
CA VAL A 37 2.49 -6.70 -0.46
C VAL A 37 2.30 -7.52 0.80
N VAL A 38 1.04 -7.75 1.15
CA VAL A 38 0.67 -8.48 2.35
C VAL A 38 -0.11 -9.72 1.94
N ALA A 39 0.29 -10.88 2.41
CA ALA A 39 -0.47 -12.11 2.26
C ALA A 39 -1.07 -12.52 3.61
N GLY A 40 -2.29 -13.06 3.56
CA GLY A 40 -2.96 -13.47 4.79
C GLY A 40 -4.40 -13.88 4.57
N ARG A 41 -5.05 -14.24 5.68
CA ARG A 41 -6.47 -14.56 5.71
C ARG A 41 -7.17 -13.53 6.58
N PHE A 42 -8.08 -12.79 5.97
CA PHE A 42 -8.77 -11.69 6.61
C PHE A 42 -10.27 -11.99 6.65
N GLU A 43 -10.85 -12.03 7.87
CA GLU A 43 -12.28 -12.26 8.06
C GLU A 43 -13.11 -11.03 7.68
N ASN A 44 -12.57 -9.85 7.90
CA ASN A 44 -13.17 -8.56 7.56
C ASN A 44 -12.13 -7.70 6.84
N GLU A 45 -12.31 -7.52 5.53
CA GLU A 45 -11.37 -6.78 4.69
C GLU A 45 -11.20 -5.31 5.11
N TYR A 46 -12.28 -4.68 5.57
CA TYR A 46 -12.24 -3.28 6.00
C TYR A 46 -11.45 -3.09 7.30
N ASP A 47 -11.75 -3.89 8.33
CA ASP A 47 -11.04 -3.81 9.61
C ASP A 47 -9.57 -4.17 9.42
N SER A 48 -9.29 -5.21 8.63
CA SER A 48 -7.92 -5.61 8.32
C SER A 48 -7.16 -4.53 7.56
N TYR A 49 -7.81 -3.86 6.60
CA TYR A 49 -7.20 -2.72 5.90
C TYR A 49 -6.84 -1.60 6.86
N ARG A 50 -7.74 -1.28 7.81
CA ARG A 50 -7.48 -0.26 8.83
C ARG A 50 -6.31 -0.65 9.71
N ASP A 51 -6.31 -1.86 10.24
CA ASP A 51 -5.26 -2.34 11.14
C ASP A 51 -3.89 -2.40 10.44
N ILE A 52 -3.84 -2.83 9.18
CA ILE A 52 -2.63 -2.79 8.33
C ILE A 52 -2.18 -1.35 8.09
N SER A 53 -3.12 -0.45 7.79
CA SER A 53 -2.81 0.96 7.54
C SER A 53 -2.27 1.65 8.79
N ASP A 54 -2.84 1.35 9.96
CA ASP A 54 -2.39 1.86 11.25
C ASP A 54 -1.00 1.34 11.59
N ALA A 55 -0.73 0.05 11.38
CA ALA A 55 0.60 -0.54 11.55
C ALA A 55 1.67 0.13 10.68
N VAL A 56 1.34 0.42 9.42
CA VAL A 56 2.24 1.16 8.51
C VAL A 56 2.46 2.59 8.99
N TYR A 57 1.39 3.28 9.41
CA TYR A 57 1.47 4.65 9.89
C TYR A 57 2.28 4.79 11.18
N ASP A 58 2.14 3.83 12.08
CA ASP A 58 2.83 3.82 13.38
C ASP A 58 4.28 3.34 13.30
N THR A 59 4.67 2.74 12.18
CA THR A 59 6.06 2.33 11.98
C THR A 59 6.98 3.55 11.90
N LYS A 60 7.89 3.67 12.86
CA LYS A 60 8.83 4.78 12.96
C LYS A 60 10.25 4.27 13.11
N LEU A 61 11.18 4.91 12.44
CA LEU A 61 12.61 4.69 12.60
C LEU A 61 13.26 5.96 13.15
N GLN A 62 14.11 5.76 14.15
CA GLN A 62 14.89 6.88 14.69
C GLN A 62 15.81 7.45 13.60
N GLY A 63 15.74 8.76 13.42
CA GLY A 63 16.55 9.45 12.41
C GLY A 63 15.94 9.48 11.01
N LEU A 64 14.82 8.81 10.76
CA LEU A 64 14.09 8.84 9.50
C LEU A 64 12.69 9.43 9.69
N SER A 65 12.36 10.44 8.94
CA SER A 65 11.01 11.01 8.87
C SER A 65 10.43 10.76 7.48
N VAL A 66 9.35 10.00 7.41
CA VAL A 66 8.61 9.77 6.16
C VAL A 66 7.36 10.63 6.15
N ARG A 67 7.10 11.27 5.02
CA ARG A 67 5.91 12.11 4.82
C ARG A 67 5.26 11.82 3.48
N THR A 68 3.95 11.94 3.45
CA THR A 68 3.17 11.86 2.22
C THR A 68 2.95 13.26 1.66
N MET A 69 3.11 13.41 0.36
CA MET A 69 2.66 14.58 -0.38
C MET A 69 1.30 14.25 -1.00
N PRO A 70 0.17 14.62 -0.36
CA PRO A 70 -1.16 14.14 -0.75
C PRO A 70 -1.53 14.50 -2.18
N SER A 71 -1.17 15.70 -2.63
CA SER A 71 -1.47 16.19 -3.98
C SER A 71 -0.79 15.40 -5.11
N LYS A 72 0.29 14.67 -4.81
CA LYS A 72 1.07 13.90 -5.79
C LYS A 72 1.08 12.41 -5.52
N GLN A 73 0.48 11.96 -4.42
CA GLN A 73 0.51 10.56 -3.95
C GLN A 73 1.95 10.00 -3.87
N VAL A 74 2.92 10.84 -3.59
CA VAL A 74 4.34 10.48 -3.50
C VAL A 74 4.76 10.56 -2.05
N LEU A 75 5.52 9.58 -1.62
CA LEU A 75 6.25 9.62 -0.36
C LEU A 75 7.56 10.36 -0.55
N TRP A 76 7.98 11.04 0.49
CA TRP A 76 9.33 11.53 0.59
C TRP A 76 9.85 11.33 2.02
N CYS A 77 11.11 11.12 2.14
CA CYS A 77 11.74 10.95 3.44
C CYS A 77 12.84 11.98 3.65
N ARG A 78 13.07 12.27 4.90
CA ARG A 78 14.22 13.03 5.37
C ARG A 78 14.97 12.22 6.40
N MET A 79 16.27 12.07 6.19
CA MET A 79 17.15 11.34 7.08
C MET A 79 18.05 12.34 7.83
N SER A 80 18.25 12.11 9.13
CA SER A 80 19.21 12.90 9.89
C SER A 80 20.64 12.51 9.47
N ARG A 81 21.58 13.47 9.59
CA ARG A 81 22.99 13.23 9.24
C ARG A 81 23.61 12.09 10.06
N ASP A 82 23.27 12.01 11.34
CA ASP A 82 23.78 10.96 12.24
C ASP A 82 23.25 9.58 11.84
N ALA A 83 21.97 9.49 11.44
CA ALA A 83 21.38 8.25 10.96
C ALA A 83 22.00 7.79 9.63
N ALA A 84 22.22 8.73 8.71
CA ALA A 84 22.92 8.45 7.45
C ALA A 84 24.36 7.98 7.68
N ALA A 85 25.10 8.67 8.56
CA ALA A 85 26.46 8.26 8.95
C ALA A 85 26.48 6.90 9.65
N GLY A 86 25.42 6.55 10.36
CA GLY A 86 25.21 5.23 10.98
C GLY A 86 24.78 4.13 10.02
N GLY A 87 24.65 4.43 8.71
CA GLY A 87 24.29 3.45 7.70
C GLY A 87 22.78 3.13 7.64
N LEU A 88 21.93 4.00 8.18
CA LEU A 88 20.47 3.84 8.02
C LEU A 88 20.10 3.86 6.54
N SER A 89 19.29 2.91 6.10
CA SER A 89 18.94 2.69 4.70
C SER A 89 17.45 2.41 4.52
N VAL A 90 17.01 2.39 3.27
CA VAL A 90 15.64 1.96 2.91
C VAL A 90 15.36 0.53 3.35
N ALA A 91 16.37 -0.32 3.36
CA ALA A 91 16.22 -1.69 3.84
C ALA A 91 15.83 -1.76 5.33
N HIS A 92 16.33 -0.85 6.17
CA HIS A 92 15.91 -0.76 7.57
C HIS A 92 14.45 -0.34 7.70
N LEU A 93 13.99 0.59 6.85
CA LEU A 93 12.57 0.97 6.80
C LEU A 93 11.72 -0.23 6.39
N GLY A 94 12.15 -0.97 5.35
CA GLY A 94 11.47 -2.18 4.90
C GLY A 94 11.35 -3.23 6.00
N ALA A 95 12.45 -3.48 6.71
CA ALA A 95 12.45 -4.44 7.82
C ALA A 95 11.50 -4.02 8.96
N ALA A 96 11.48 -2.74 9.32
CA ALA A 96 10.57 -2.23 10.33
C ALA A 96 9.10 -2.34 9.91
N LEU A 97 8.78 -1.99 8.65
CA LEU A 97 7.44 -2.12 8.10
C LEU A 97 6.98 -3.58 8.07
N ILE A 98 7.81 -4.50 7.59
CA ILE A 98 7.50 -5.93 7.57
C ILE A 98 7.28 -6.46 8.99
N ALA A 99 8.11 -6.06 9.95
CA ALA A 99 7.92 -6.46 11.34
C ALA A 99 6.58 -5.96 11.90
N SER A 100 6.24 -4.69 11.70
CA SER A 100 4.94 -4.14 12.15
C SER A 100 3.76 -4.81 11.47
N LEU A 101 3.85 -5.10 10.18
CA LEU A 101 2.79 -5.78 9.43
C LEU A 101 2.55 -7.21 9.93
N LYS A 102 3.60 -7.91 10.34
CA LYS A 102 3.49 -9.29 10.86
C LYS A 102 2.86 -9.38 12.26
N GLU A 103 2.77 -8.27 12.97
CA GLU A 103 2.00 -8.18 14.23
C GLU A 103 0.48 -8.04 13.99
N VAL A 104 0.05 -7.71 12.78
CA VAL A 104 -1.37 -7.58 12.46
C VAL A 104 -2.02 -8.96 12.35
N PRO A 105 -3.13 -9.21 13.05
CA PRO A 105 -3.81 -10.49 13.00
C PRO A 105 -4.21 -10.89 11.57
N GLY A 106 -3.94 -12.14 11.21
CA GLY A 106 -4.25 -12.68 9.88
C GLY A 106 -3.15 -12.51 8.84
N VAL A 107 -2.15 -11.65 9.07
CA VAL A 107 -1.00 -11.51 8.17
C VAL A 107 -0.06 -12.70 8.32
N THR A 108 0.18 -13.40 7.21
CA THR A 108 1.08 -14.56 7.15
C THR A 108 2.42 -14.25 6.49
N ALA A 109 2.42 -13.31 5.54
CA ALA A 109 3.64 -12.87 4.88
C ALA A 109 3.56 -11.37 4.51
N ALA A 110 4.70 -10.70 4.47
CA ALA A 110 4.81 -9.31 4.05
C ALA A 110 6.10 -9.09 3.24
N GLU A 111 5.98 -8.32 2.16
CA GLU A 111 7.06 -7.92 1.26
C GLU A 111 7.03 -6.40 1.07
N ALA A 112 8.20 -5.78 0.98
CA ALA A 112 8.35 -4.35 0.73
C ALA A 112 9.15 -4.11 -0.54
N LEU A 113 8.64 -3.27 -1.43
CA LEU A 113 9.34 -2.77 -2.62
C LEU A 113 9.42 -1.25 -2.54
N PHE A 114 10.62 -0.74 -2.73
CA PHE A 114 10.90 0.69 -2.82
C PHE A 114 11.41 1.04 -4.21
N VAL A 115 10.95 2.17 -4.75
CA VAL A 115 11.42 2.73 -6.00
C VAL A 115 11.91 4.14 -5.71
N THR A 116 13.20 4.34 -5.77
CA THR A 116 13.90 5.61 -5.52
C THR A 116 14.47 6.21 -6.80
N SER A 117 14.47 5.45 -7.90
CA SER A 117 14.81 6.00 -9.21
C SER A 117 13.85 7.12 -9.58
N SER A 118 14.40 8.26 -9.98
CA SER A 118 13.59 9.40 -10.42
C SER A 118 12.90 9.10 -11.76
N GLY A 119 11.68 9.60 -11.97
CA GLY A 119 11.06 9.64 -13.29
C GLY A 119 9.76 8.86 -13.43
N GLU A 120 9.59 8.23 -14.58
CA GLU A 120 8.32 7.64 -15.02
C GLU A 120 7.79 6.55 -14.08
N ASP A 121 8.66 5.75 -13.47
CA ASP A 121 8.25 4.65 -12.61
C ASP A 121 7.55 5.14 -11.33
N VAL A 122 8.08 6.19 -10.69
CA VAL A 122 7.45 6.81 -9.51
C VAL A 122 6.11 7.44 -9.90
N VAL A 123 6.04 8.10 -11.06
CA VAL A 123 4.80 8.71 -11.57
C VAL A 123 3.75 7.66 -11.87
N ARG A 124 4.12 6.55 -12.51
CA ARG A 124 3.21 5.43 -12.80
C ARG A 124 2.68 4.78 -11.53
N LEU A 125 3.55 4.54 -10.55
CA LEU A 125 3.15 4.00 -9.25
C LEU A 125 2.26 4.98 -8.47
N ALA A 126 2.52 6.28 -8.55
CA ALA A 126 1.66 7.30 -7.96
C ALA A 126 0.26 7.29 -8.59
N GLY A 127 0.16 7.13 -9.92
CA GLY A 127 -1.12 6.99 -10.62
C GLY A 127 -1.89 5.75 -10.16
N ALA A 128 -1.23 4.59 -10.06
CA ALA A 128 -1.83 3.37 -9.55
C ALA A 128 -2.29 3.51 -8.08
N ALA A 129 -1.48 4.18 -7.25
CA ALA A 129 -1.83 4.44 -5.85
C ALA A 129 -3.05 5.37 -5.72
N ALA A 130 -3.17 6.37 -6.58
CA ALA A 130 -4.34 7.26 -6.62
C ALA A 130 -5.62 6.49 -7.00
N GLY A 131 -5.54 5.58 -7.96
CA GLY A 131 -6.66 4.69 -8.32
C GLY A 131 -7.07 3.78 -7.17
N ALA A 132 -6.10 3.14 -6.52
CA ALA A 132 -6.35 2.30 -5.34
C ALA A 132 -6.96 3.10 -4.18
N ARG A 133 -6.51 4.35 -3.97
CA ARG A 133 -7.06 5.23 -2.94
C ARG A 133 -8.53 5.54 -3.19
N ARG A 134 -8.92 5.86 -4.43
CA ARG A 134 -10.34 6.09 -4.79
C ARG A 134 -11.21 4.89 -4.46
N LEU A 135 -10.71 3.67 -4.70
CA LEU A 135 -11.44 2.45 -4.35
C LEU A 135 -11.67 2.35 -2.83
N VAL A 136 -10.64 2.62 -2.04
CA VAL A 136 -10.75 2.62 -0.57
C VAL A 136 -11.72 3.70 -0.09
N ASP A 137 -11.64 4.90 -0.63
CA ASP A 137 -12.52 6.01 -0.28
C ASP A 137 -13.99 5.67 -0.61
N ALA A 138 -14.24 4.99 -1.75
CA ALA A 138 -15.56 4.49 -2.11
C ALA A 138 -16.08 3.44 -1.11
N MET A 139 -15.22 2.48 -0.72
CA MET A 139 -15.57 1.49 0.29
C MET A 139 -15.89 2.14 1.64
N MET A 140 -15.08 3.08 2.09
CA MET A 140 -15.30 3.80 3.35
C MET A 140 -16.62 4.56 3.34
N LYS A 141 -16.97 5.22 2.23
CA LYS A 141 -18.24 5.91 2.07
C LYS A 141 -19.41 4.94 2.22
N MET A 142 -19.35 3.79 1.58
CA MET A 142 -20.39 2.74 1.70
C MET A 142 -20.58 2.25 3.14
N TYR A 143 -19.53 2.16 3.93
CA TYR A 143 -19.62 1.74 5.33
C TYR A 143 -20.12 2.82 6.29
N GLN A 144 -19.90 4.09 5.96
CA GLN A 144 -20.23 5.21 6.84
C GLN A 144 -21.62 5.80 6.62
N GLU A 145 -22.16 5.68 5.41
CA GLU A 145 -23.43 6.27 5.04
C GLU A 145 -24.54 5.22 5.05
N SER A 146 -25.55 5.41 5.91
CA SER A 146 -26.72 4.54 5.99
C SER A 146 -27.77 4.80 4.89
N ASN A 147 -27.72 5.97 4.24
CA ASN A 147 -28.57 6.35 3.11
C ASN A 147 -27.69 6.69 1.91
N PHE A 148 -27.46 5.69 1.08
CA PHE A 148 -26.52 5.75 -0.02
C PHE A 148 -27.28 5.89 -1.36
N ASP A 149 -27.07 7.00 -2.05
CA ASP A 149 -27.61 7.21 -3.41
C ASP A 149 -26.54 6.91 -4.45
N CYS A 150 -26.65 5.76 -5.10
CA CYS A 150 -25.70 5.32 -6.10
C CYS A 150 -25.73 6.17 -7.39
N GLU A 151 -26.88 6.76 -7.74
CA GLU A 151 -27.05 7.49 -9.00
C GLU A 151 -26.27 8.80 -9.02
N THR A 152 -26.10 9.43 -7.84
CA THR A 152 -25.39 10.71 -7.69
C THR A 152 -24.02 10.56 -7.03
N CYS A 153 -23.56 9.33 -6.83
CA CYS A 153 -22.31 9.06 -6.12
C CYS A 153 -21.07 9.41 -6.97
N GLU A 154 -20.16 10.18 -6.38
CA GLU A 154 -18.87 10.54 -7.00
C GLU A 154 -17.92 9.36 -7.29
N TYR A 155 -18.22 8.17 -6.75
CA TYR A 155 -17.45 6.93 -6.93
C TYR A 155 -18.16 5.90 -7.82
N GLN A 156 -19.20 6.27 -8.54
CA GLN A 156 -19.97 5.33 -9.37
C GLN A 156 -19.05 4.61 -10.38
N ASP A 157 -18.17 5.32 -11.05
CA ASP A 157 -17.20 4.77 -12.01
C ASP A 157 -16.28 3.70 -11.40
N VAL A 158 -15.92 3.85 -10.13
CA VAL A 158 -15.11 2.86 -9.41
C VAL A 158 -15.93 1.60 -9.13
N CYS A 159 -17.18 1.77 -8.69
CA CYS A 159 -18.09 0.65 -8.41
C CYS A 159 -18.40 -0.13 -9.69
N ASP A 160 -18.67 0.55 -10.79
CA ASP A 160 -18.93 -0.08 -12.09
C ASP A 160 -17.72 -0.91 -12.52
N THR A 161 -16.49 -0.36 -12.41
CA THR A 161 -15.25 -1.09 -12.71
C THR A 161 -15.09 -2.33 -11.84
N VAL A 162 -15.40 -2.26 -10.55
CA VAL A 162 -15.32 -3.41 -9.63
C VAL A 162 -16.35 -4.48 -10.00
N MET A 163 -17.55 -4.08 -10.39
CA MET A 163 -18.60 -5.02 -10.84
C MET A 163 -18.17 -5.74 -12.11
N ASP A 164 -17.63 -5.01 -13.09
CA ASP A 164 -17.10 -5.60 -14.33
C ASP A 164 -15.98 -6.61 -14.06
N LEU A 165 -15.04 -6.27 -13.16
CA LEU A 165 -13.96 -7.17 -12.77
C LEU A 165 -14.47 -8.44 -12.06
N LYS A 166 -15.48 -8.32 -11.19
CA LYS A 166 -16.12 -9.47 -10.55
C LYS A 166 -16.80 -10.38 -11.58
N GLU A 167 -17.44 -9.80 -12.57
CA GLU A 167 -18.09 -10.56 -13.64
C GLU A 167 -17.05 -11.29 -14.51
N ILE A 168 -15.96 -10.62 -14.87
CA ILE A 168 -14.84 -11.23 -15.61
C ILE A 168 -14.24 -12.38 -14.80
N ARG A 169 -13.97 -12.18 -13.51
CA ARG A 169 -13.45 -13.24 -12.63
C ARG A 169 -14.40 -14.43 -12.60
N ARG A 170 -15.69 -14.20 -12.41
CA ARG A 170 -16.70 -15.27 -12.42
C ARG A 170 -16.69 -16.07 -13.72
N LYS A 171 -16.55 -15.40 -14.87
CA LYS A 171 -16.45 -16.05 -16.18
C LYS A 171 -15.19 -16.90 -16.32
N LEU A 172 -14.06 -16.44 -15.74
CA LEU A 172 -12.78 -17.12 -15.83
C LEU A 172 -12.66 -18.30 -14.86
N THR A 173 -13.22 -18.19 -13.66
CA THR A 173 -13.14 -19.24 -12.62
C THR A 173 -14.21 -20.31 -12.74
N GLY A 174 -15.22 -20.09 -13.60
CA GLY A 174 -16.31 -21.07 -13.78
C GLY A 174 -17.22 -21.22 -12.57
N ASP A 175 -17.14 -20.32 -11.59
CA ASP A 175 -17.99 -20.34 -10.40
C ASP A 175 -19.43 -20.05 -10.79
N LYS A 176 -20.25 -21.09 -10.76
CA LYS A 176 -21.70 -20.97 -10.83
C LYS A 176 -22.14 -20.26 -9.54
N ALA A 177 -22.88 -19.17 -9.74
CA ALA A 177 -23.52 -18.44 -8.66
C ALA A 177 -24.18 -19.39 -7.65
N VAL A 178 -23.76 -19.32 -6.40
CA VAL A 178 -24.58 -19.79 -5.28
C VAL A 178 -25.63 -18.69 -5.11
N GLU A 179 -26.80 -18.90 -5.70
CA GLU A 179 -27.99 -18.13 -5.36
C GLU A 179 -28.34 -18.49 -3.90
N GLY A 180 -28.25 -17.50 -3.00
CA GLY A 180 -28.69 -17.57 -1.63
C GLY A 180 -29.22 -16.21 -1.22
#